data_bc3ad55b9ad74a32ee021d3d8d6c013e
#
_entry.id   bc3ad55b9ad74a32ee021d3d8d6c013e
#
_cell.length_a   1.000
_cell.length_b   1.000
_cell.length_c   1.000
_cell.angle_alpha   90.00
_cell.angle_beta   90.00
_cell.angle_gamma   90.00
#
_symmetry.space_group_name_H-M   'P 1'
#
loop_
_entity.id
_entity.type
_entity.pdbx_description
1 polymer ?
#
loop_
_entity_poly.entity_id
_entity_poly.type
_entity_poly.pdbx_seq_one_letter_code
_entity_poly.pdbx_strand_id
1 'polypeptide(L)'
;MLKRNLSRRDFLKVAGIGLGTLAFRPLRLSPLEYLAIPKRLPQFPDSKIIGRVTDPGIYLRSKPTNAGGTDNVIQNLAADTLLEWDQEVVGNVIGGLSNQKYVETPLGYVYGSVLQPTRNIPNTPITEIPAGKSGFWAEVTVPYVDLTHEGNIASPWLNDHLSYNFPPRLYYGQVVWMDRIRTSNGFVEYRWNEDANGRGYGYGGSYGEYFWGEGAGFKVLTNEDVSTISPDVDPVEKTMTLNLDYQTLSCFEGNREVYYCQVSTGIHYTLDYSGEEVDYSTPPGTLLTHWKIISKNMTSGEEAGGSGYSTPAVPWCVYIQGGIAIHGAFWHNAFGEPRSHGCINATPEDAKWIFRWSMPYVSLDAGEERRSLPDHGTLVNSRKA
;
A
#
# COMPACT_ATOMS: atom_id res chain seq x y z
N MET A 1 20.54 25.18 -23.75
CA MET A 1 19.54 24.42 -24.51
C MET A 1 20.20 23.15 -25.04
N LEU A 2 20.17 22.07 -24.29
CA LEU A 2 20.58 20.74 -24.76
C LEU A 2 19.32 19.97 -25.12
N LYS A 3 19.04 19.86 -26.42
CA LYS A 3 18.07 18.91 -26.94
C LYS A 3 18.64 17.51 -26.68
N ARG A 4 18.22 16.85 -25.61
CA ARG A 4 18.39 15.39 -25.50
C ARG A 4 17.48 14.74 -26.54
N ASN A 5 18.04 14.40 -27.70
CA ASN A 5 17.37 13.53 -28.64
C ASN A 5 17.27 12.15 -27.97
N LEU A 6 16.06 11.71 -27.70
CA LEU A 6 15.82 10.32 -27.29
C LEU A 6 16.50 9.40 -28.31
N SER A 7 17.40 8.54 -27.85
CA SER A 7 18.05 7.59 -28.72
C SER A 7 17.01 6.55 -29.19
N ARG A 8 17.25 5.93 -30.37
CA ARG A 8 16.43 4.80 -30.82
C ARG A 8 16.32 3.67 -29.78
N ARG A 9 17.33 3.53 -28.95
CA ARG A 9 17.39 2.57 -27.86
C ARG A 9 16.45 2.94 -26.71
N ASP A 10 16.31 4.21 -26.39
CA ASP A 10 15.40 4.72 -25.36
C ASP A 10 13.95 4.63 -25.84
N PHE A 11 13.70 4.92 -27.13
CA PHE A 11 12.39 4.68 -27.75
C PHE A 11 11.98 3.21 -27.72
N LEU A 12 12.90 2.28 -28.00
CA LEU A 12 12.63 0.85 -27.96
C LEU A 12 12.40 0.34 -26.53
N LYS A 13 13.06 0.91 -25.52
CA LYS A 13 12.78 0.60 -24.11
C LYS A 13 11.37 1.04 -23.71
N VAL A 14 10.95 2.25 -24.08
CA VAL A 14 9.60 2.77 -23.83
C VAL A 14 8.56 1.95 -24.58
N ALA A 15 8.81 1.65 -25.85
CA ALA A 15 7.93 0.80 -26.68
C ALA A 15 7.85 -0.63 -26.12
N GLY A 16 8.95 -1.19 -25.60
CA GLY A 16 8.98 -2.51 -24.96
C GLY A 16 8.14 -2.58 -23.68
N ILE A 17 8.16 -1.54 -22.86
CA ILE A 17 7.36 -1.46 -21.62
C ILE A 17 5.87 -1.24 -21.97
N GLY A 18 5.55 -0.36 -22.93
CA GLY A 18 4.16 -0.11 -23.35
C GLY A 18 3.55 -1.22 -24.20
N LEU A 19 4.35 -1.92 -25.02
CA LEU A 19 3.88 -3.01 -25.89
C LEU A 19 3.79 -4.35 -25.12
N GLY A 20 4.56 -4.54 -24.06
CA GLY A 20 4.47 -5.74 -23.21
C GLY A 20 3.10 -5.92 -22.55
N THR A 21 2.40 -4.84 -22.27
CA THR A 21 1.04 -4.86 -21.72
C THR A 21 -0.06 -4.93 -22.79
N LEU A 22 0.24 -4.57 -24.04
CA LEU A 22 -0.73 -4.58 -25.15
C LEU A 22 -0.60 -5.78 -26.08
N ALA A 23 0.53 -6.51 -26.07
CA ALA A 23 0.83 -7.54 -27.05
C ALA A 23 0.21 -8.91 -26.78
N PHE A 24 -0.40 -9.14 -25.65
CA PHE A 24 -1.13 -10.37 -25.36
C PHE A 24 -2.57 -10.07 -24.93
N ARG A 25 -3.43 -9.71 -25.87
CA ARG A 25 -4.84 -10.10 -25.77
C ARG A 25 -4.91 -11.58 -26.20
N PRO A 26 -5.03 -12.54 -25.27
CA PRO A 26 -5.32 -13.89 -25.67
C PRO A 26 -6.67 -13.87 -26.39
N LEU A 27 -6.72 -14.50 -27.53
CA LEU A 27 -7.92 -14.66 -28.34
C LEU A 27 -9.05 -15.20 -27.44
N ARG A 28 -10.00 -14.33 -27.06
CA ARG A 28 -11.32 -14.68 -26.51
C ARG A 28 -11.39 -15.61 -25.31
N LEU A 29 -10.45 -15.52 -24.36
CA LEU A 29 -10.67 -16.12 -23.03
C LEU A 29 -11.76 -15.32 -22.30
N SER A 30 -12.66 -16.03 -21.62
CA SER A 30 -13.55 -15.36 -20.67
C SER A 30 -12.73 -14.75 -19.52
N PRO A 31 -13.23 -13.74 -18.81
CA PRO A 31 -12.54 -13.20 -17.64
C PRO A 31 -12.12 -14.29 -16.63
N LEU A 32 -12.96 -15.29 -16.41
CA LEU A 32 -12.66 -16.41 -15.51
C LEU A 32 -11.52 -17.30 -16.02
N GLU A 33 -11.49 -17.63 -17.32
CA GLU A 33 -10.37 -18.38 -17.90
C GLU A 33 -9.06 -17.61 -17.83
N TYR A 34 -9.09 -16.28 -18.04
CA TYR A 34 -7.91 -15.43 -17.90
C TYR A 34 -7.38 -15.42 -16.46
N LEU A 35 -8.28 -15.40 -15.46
CA LEU A 35 -7.93 -15.45 -14.04
C LEU A 35 -7.30 -16.79 -13.61
N ALA A 36 -7.64 -17.88 -14.30
CA ALA A 36 -7.13 -19.23 -13.98
C ALA A 36 -5.72 -19.51 -14.51
N ILE A 37 -5.15 -18.66 -15.37
CA ILE A 37 -3.82 -18.88 -15.95
C ILE A 37 -2.73 -18.48 -14.92
N PRO A 38 -1.80 -19.38 -14.53
CA PRO A 38 -0.69 -19.06 -13.64
C PRO A 38 0.12 -17.85 -14.16
N LYS A 39 0.41 -16.92 -13.28
CA LYS A 39 1.12 -15.67 -13.59
C LYS A 39 2.54 -15.74 -13.06
N ARG A 40 3.51 -15.39 -13.91
CA ARG A 40 4.91 -15.21 -13.53
C ARG A 40 5.18 -13.75 -13.20
N LEU A 41 6.16 -13.50 -12.33
CA LEU A 41 6.66 -12.15 -12.13
C LEU A 41 7.14 -11.58 -13.47
N PRO A 42 6.73 -10.37 -13.83
CA PRO A 42 7.27 -9.72 -15.01
C PRO A 42 8.74 -9.33 -14.80
N GLN A 43 9.42 -8.98 -15.86
CA GLN A 43 10.72 -8.33 -15.74
C GLN A 43 10.51 -6.89 -15.28
N PHE A 44 10.89 -6.59 -14.06
CA PHE A 44 10.86 -5.25 -13.50
C PHE A 44 12.06 -4.40 -13.94
N PRO A 45 11.95 -3.05 -13.91
CA PRO A 45 13.08 -2.17 -14.13
C PRO A 45 14.25 -2.48 -13.19
N ASP A 46 15.48 -2.37 -13.70
CA ASP A 46 16.71 -2.52 -12.89
C ASP A 46 17.07 -1.17 -12.26
N SER A 47 16.38 -0.82 -11.19
CA SER A 47 16.58 0.41 -10.44
C SER A 47 16.48 0.15 -8.95
N LYS A 48 17.24 0.92 -8.14
CA LYS A 48 17.22 0.83 -6.68
C LYS A 48 15.82 1.14 -6.10
N ILE A 49 15.14 2.11 -6.68
CA ILE A 49 13.76 2.47 -6.38
C ILE A 49 13.00 2.47 -7.71
N ILE A 50 11.83 1.86 -7.70
CA ILE A 50 10.93 1.79 -8.84
C ILE A 50 9.65 2.52 -8.44
N GLY A 51 9.28 3.55 -9.18
CA GLY A 51 8.01 4.24 -9.01
C GLY A 51 6.87 3.47 -9.67
N ARG A 52 5.86 3.06 -8.90
CA ARG A 52 4.61 2.51 -9.44
C ARG A 52 3.55 3.59 -9.49
N VAL A 53 3.00 3.84 -10.66
CA VAL A 53 1.86 4.76 -10.84
C VAL A 53 0.63 4.17 -10.14
N THR A 54 0.03 4.92 -9.20
CA THR A 54 -1.07 4.42 -8.37
C THR A 54 -2.44 4.60 -9.02
N ASP A 55 -2.60 5.63 -9.85
CA ASP A 55 -3.87 6.02 -10.44
C ASP A 55 -3.79 6.08 -11.98
N PRO A 56 -4.86 5.81 -12.70
CA PRO A 56 -4.87 5.99 -14.15
C PRO A 56 -4.89 7.48 -14.54
N GLY A 57 -4.40 7.79 -15.73
CA GLY A 57 -4.47 9.14 -16.27
C GLY A 57 -3.42 10.12 -15.75
N ILE A 58 -2.33 9.60 -15.19
CA ILE A 58 -1.22 10.39 -14.66
C ILE A 58 -0.32 10.87 -15.80
N TYR A 59 0.15 12.09 -15.72
CA TYR A 59 0.98 12.69 -16.75
C TYR A 59 2.48 12.55 -16.43
N LEU A 60 3.22 11.98 -17.39
CA LEU A 60 4.66 12.16 -17.52
C LEU A 60 4.92 13.50 -18.18
N ARG A 61 5.74 14.33 -17.58
CA ARG A 61 5.97 15.73 -18.00
C ARG A 61 7.44 16.00 -18.34
N SER A 62 7.68 16.94 -19.23
CA SER A 62 9.05 17.38 -19.56
C SER A 62 9.65 18.35 -18.52
N LYS A 63 8.82 18.85 -17.58
CA LYS A 63 9.22 19.75 -16.49
C LYS A 63 8.44 19.39 -15.23
N PRO A 64 9.01 19.62 -14.03
CA PRO A 64 8.33 19.33 -12.76
C PRO A 64 7.29 20.42 -12.42
N THR A 65 6.25 20.54 -13.23
CA THR A 65 5.16 21.51 -13.03
C THR A 65 3.88 21.05 -13.73
N ASN A 66 2.73 21.35 -13.12
CA ASN A 66 1.42 21.25 -13.76
C ASN A 66 0.91 22.62 -14.29
N ALA A 67 1.69 23.69 -14.12
CA ALA A 67 1.39 24.98 -14.73
C ALA A 67 1.40 24.85 -16.26
N GLY A 68 0.42 25.49 -16.93
CA GLY A 68 0.25 25.37 -18.39
C GLY A 68 -0.54 24.13 -18.81
N GLY A 69 -1.19 23.44 -17.89
CA GLY A 69 -2.09 22.32 -18.20
C GLY A 69 -1.36 21.14 -18.87
N THR A 70 -1.58 20.95 -20.18
CA THR A 70 -1.00 19.85 -20.95
C THR A 70 0.22 20.24 -21.81
N ASP A 71 0.66 21.50 -21.81
CA ASP A 71 1.72 21.99 -22.71
C ASP A 71 3.07 21.28 -22.52
N ASN A 72 3.33 20.73 -21.33
CA ASN A 72 4.56 20.02 -21.00
C ASN A 72 4.35 18.50 -20.81
N VAL A 73 3.19 17.98 -21.20
CA VAL A 73 2.89 16.53 -21.12
C VAL A 73 3.62 15.80 -22.22
N ILE A 74 4.37 14.78 -21.85
CA ILE A 74 5.04 13.86 -22.78
C ILE A 74 4.12 12.69 -23.10
N GLN A 75 3.51 12.12 -22.03
CA GLN A 75 2.70 10.90 -22.12
C GLN A 75 1.68 10.84 -21.00
N ASN A 76 0.56 10.16 -21.25
CA ASN A 76 -0.38 9.73 -20.22
C ASN A 76 -0.01 8.32 -19.75
N LEU A 77 0.13 8.13 -18.44
CA LEU A 77 0.52 6.88 -17.82
C LEU A 77 -0.72 6.13 -17.32
N ALA A 78 -0.74 4.84 -17.54
CA ALA A 78 -1.72 3.94 -16.95
C ALA A 78 -1.36 3.63 -15.49
N ALA A 79 -2.34 3.24 -14.69
CA ALA A 79 -2.08 2.64 -13.39
C ALA A 79 -1.14 1.44 -13.53
N ASP A 80 -0.34 1.19 -12.51
CA ASP A 80 0.68 0.15 -12.44
C ASP A 80 1.82 0.29 -13.47
N THR A 81 1.91 1.41 -14.20
CA THR A 81 3.12 1.73 -14.97
C THR A 81 4.29 1.86 -14.02
N LEU A 82 5.40 1.20 -14.35
CA LEU A 82 6.63 1.22 -13.56
C LEU A 82 7.67 2.12 -14.21
N LEU A 83 8.28 2.96 -13.40
CA LEU A 83 9.29 3.94 -13.82
C LEU A 83 10.55 3.81 -12.94
N GLU A 84 11.72 3.95 -13.54
CA GLU A 84 12.95 4.12 -12.80
C GLU A 84 12.89 5.45 -12.02
N TRP A 85 13.25 5.43 -10.74
CA TRP A 85 13.20 6.60 -9.86
C TRP A 85 14.63 7.14 -9.68
N ASP A 86 14.94 8.27 -10.29
CA ASP A 86 16.27 8.86 -10.17
C ASP A 86 16.38 9.68 -8.87
N GLN A 87 15.52 10.68 -8.70
CA GLN A 87 15.50 11.54 -7.51
C GLN A 87 14.17 12.29 -7.35
N GLU A 88 13.94 12.81 -6.14
CA GLU A 88 12.88 13.76 -5.89
C GLU A 88 13.36 15.20 -6.18
N VAL A 89 12.49 16.00 -6.80
CA VAL A 89 12.73 17.41 -7.06
C VAL A 89 11.53 18.24 -6.62
N VAL A 90 11.78 19.46 -6.19
CA VAL A 90 10.71 20.42 -5.90
C VAL A 90 10.24 21.01 -7.22
N GLY A 91 8.95 20.92 -7.46
CA GLY A 91 8.31 21.45 -8.66
C GLY A 91 7.33 22.58 -8.34
N ASN A 92 6.67 23.09 -9.38
CA ASN A 92 5.59 24.06 -9.23
C ASN A 92 4.25 23.34 -9.41
N VAL A 93 3.43 23.33 -8.36
CA VAL A 93 2.09 22.73 -8.36
C VAL A 93 1.05 23.83 -8.20
N ILE A 94 0.11 23.89 -9.15
CA ILE A 94 -1.06 24.78 -9.12
C ILE A 94 -2.29 23.95 -8.80
N GLY A 95 -3.26 24.53 -8.10
CA GLY A 95 -4.54 23.86 -7.85
C GLY A 95 -4.76 23.43 -6.41
N GLY A 96 -4.11 24.11 -5.44
CA GLY A 96 -4.37 23.91 -4.01
C GLY A 96 -3.74 22.67 -3.39
N LEU A 97 -2.89 21.95 -4.13
CA LEU A 97 -2.11 20.84 -3.59
C LEU A 97 -0.90 21.42 -2.83
N SER A 98 -0.68 20.94 -1.61
CA SER A 98 0.44 21.40 -0.76
C SER A 98 1.75 20.66 -1.07
N ASN A 99 1.67 19.44 -1.55
CA ASN A 99 2.85 18.66 -1.92
C ASN A 99 3.44 19.15 -3.26
N GLN A 100 4.68 19.61 -3.24
CA GLN A 100 5.41 20.10 -4.42
C GLN A 100 6.44 19.10 -4.96
N LYS A 101 6.42 17.84 -4.48
CA LYS A 101 7.36 16.81 -4.91
C LYS A 101 7.02 16.26 -6.29
N TYR A 102 8.02 16.23 -7.14
CA TYR A 102 8.03 15.46 -8.39
C TYR A 102 9.15 14.43 -8.33
N VAL A 103 8.95 13.33 -8.99
CA VAL A 103 9.99 12.33 -9.22
C VAL A 103 10.56 12.54 -10.61
N GLU A 104 11.88 12.72 -10.67
CA GLU A 104 12.63 12.68 -11.90
C GLU A 104 12.87 11.23 -12.30
N THR A 105 12.62 10.94 -13.56
CA THR A 105 12.82 9.64 -14.19
C THR A 105 13.65 9.84 -15.46
N PRO A 106 14.27 8.80 -16.05
CA PRO A 106 14.97 8.93 -17.32
C PRO A 106 14.09 9.47 -18.47
N LEU A 107 12.76 9.42 -18.30
CA LEU A 107 11.78 9.81 -19.32
C LEU A 107 11.20 11.21 -19.10
N GLY A 108 11.33 11.77 -17.88
CA GLY A 108 10.74 13.04 -17.49
C GLY A 108 10.30 13.05 -16.04
N TYR A 109 9.31 13.86 -15.71
CA TYR A 109 8.87 14.10 -14.33
C TYR A 109 7.44 13.60 -14.11
N VAL A 110 7.22 12.94 -12.96
CA VAL A 110 5.89 12.53 -12.50
C VAL A 110 5.60 13.15 -11.14
N TYR A 111 4.38 13.57 -10.90
CA TYR A 111 3.96 14.09 -9.60
C TYR A 111 4.14 13.02 -8.51
N GLY A 112 4.85 13.37 -7.43
CA GLY A 112 5.30 12.38 -6.45
C GLY A 112 4.17 11.70 -5.67
N SER A 113 3.06 12.41 -5.42
CA SER A 113 1.94 11.88 -4.61
C SER A 113 1.21 10.70 -5.23
N VAL A 114 1.33 10.50 -6.55
CA VAL A 114 0.69 9.42 -7.32
C VAL A 114 1.68 8.36 -7.79
N LEU A 115 2.88 8.36 -7.22
CA LEU A 115 3.94 7.42 -7.58
C LEU A 115 4.44 6.71 -6.31
N GLN A 116 3.97 5.50 -6.06
CA GLN A 116 4.43 4.69 -4.93
C GLN A 116 5.89 4.29 -5.12
N PRO A 117 6.80 4.59 -4.18
CA PRO A 117 8.15 4.04 -4.21
C PRO A 117 8.10 2.55 -3.90
N THR A 118 8.69 1.73 -4.75
CA THR A 118 8.77 0.28 -4.60
C THR A 118 10.19 -0.20 -4.84
N ARG A 119 10.44 -1.47 -4.52
CA ARG A 119 11.72 -2.14 -4.81
C ARG A 119 11.47 -3.47 -5.52
N ASN A 120 12.46 -3.98 -6.21
CA ASN A 120 12.45 -5.31 -6.77
C ASN A 120 13.42 -6.20 -6.00
N ILE A 121 12.91 -6.88 -4.96
CA ILE A 121 13.69 -7.78 -4.11
C ILE A 121 13.03 -9.16 -4.17
N PRO A 122 13.26 -9.95 -5.24
CA PRO A 122 12.73 -11.30 -5.32
C PRO A 122 13.41 -12.21 -4.29
N ASN A 123 12.65 -13.18 -3.79
CA ASN A 123 13.09 -14.12 -2.77
C ASN A 123 13.25 -15.53 -3.33
N THR A 124 14.00 -16.37 -2.63
CA THR A 124 13.98 -17.80 -2.86
C THR A 124 12.75 -18.39 -2.17
N PRO A 125 11.79 -18.95 -2.90
CA PRO A 125 10.58 -19.47 -2.29
C PRO A 125 10.85 -20.71 -1.43
N ILE A 126 10.13 -20.82 -0.30
CA ILE A 126 10.03 -22.11 0.43
C ILE A 126 9.10 -23.06 -0.34
N THR A 127 9.37 -24.34 -0.25
CA THR A 127 8.62 -25.39 -0.98
C THR A 127 7.62 -26.14 -0.09
N GLU A 128 7.69 -25.91 1.22
CA GLU A 128 6.84 -26.55 2.23
C GLU A 128 6.43 -25.52 3.29
N ILE A 129 5.22 -25.66 3.80
CA ILE A 129 4.76 -24.86 4.95
C ILE A 129 5.60 -25.25 6.17
N PRO A 130 6.04 -24.28 7.00
CA PRO A 130 6.83 -24.58 8.19
C PRO A 130 6.16 -25.63 9.08
N ALA A 131 6.94 -26.57 9.60
CA ALA A 131 6.44 -27.70 10.37
C ALA A 131 5.55 -27.27 11.54
N GLY A 132 4.37 -27.89 11.68
CA GLY A 132 3.41 -27.58 12.74
C GLY A 132 2.59 -26.31 12.53
N LYS A 133 2.71 -25.62 11.39
CA LYS A 133 1.93 -24.42 11.06
C LYS A 133 0.85 -24.75 10.02
N SER A 134 -0.27 -24.02 10.08
CA SER A 134 -1.33 -24.09 9.06
C SER A 134 -1.10 -23.15 7.87
N GLY A 135 -0.03 -22.36 7.91
CA GLY A 135 0.34 -21.37 6.92
C GLY A 135 1.44 -20.44 7.45
N PHE A 136 1.66 -19.34 6.75
CA PHE A 136 2.67 -18.35 7.11
C PHE A 136 2.30 -16.96 6.59
N TRP A 137 2.78 -15.94 7.28
CA TRP A 137 2.70 -14.55 6.81
C TRP A 137 3.77 -14.28 5.77
N ALA A 138 3.42 -13.55 4.71
CA ALA A 138 4.33 -13.16 3.65
C ALA A 138 4.11 -11.71 3.24
N GLU A 139 5.20 -10.97 3.03
CA GLU A 139 5.23 -9.58 2.60
C GLU A 139 5.63 -9.48 1.13
N VAL A 140 4.92 -8.69 0.34
CA VAL A 140 5.26 -8.44 -1.06
C VAL A 140 6.47 -7.53 -1.13
N THR A 141 7.56 -7.99 -1.76
CA THR A 141 8.85 -7.29 -1.85
C THR A 141 9.27 -6.93 -3.28
N VAL A 142 8.36 -7.10 -4.22
CA VAL A 142 8.49 -6.67 -5.62
C VAL A 142 7.39 -5.64 -5.93
N PRO A 143 7.46 -4.84 -7.00
CA PRO A 143 6.47 -3.80 -7.27
C PRO A 143 5.03 -4.28 -7.23
N TYR A 144 4.75 -5.45 -7.78
CA TYR A 144 3.47 -6.16 -7.66
C TYR A 144 3.62 -7.65 -7.99
N VAL A 145 2.65 -8.43 -7.54
CA VAL A 145 2.47 -9.84 -7.90
C VAL A 145 1.09 -9.99 -8.54
N ASP A 146 1.06 -10.42 -9.80
CA ASP A 146 -0.19 -10.80 -10.47
C ASP A 146 -0.73 -12.09 -9.87
N LEU A 147 -2.03 -12.13 -9.61
CA LEU A 147 -2.69 -13.24 -8.97
C LEU A 147 -3.52 -14.07 -9.95
N THR A 148 -3.59 -15.36 -9.65
CA THR A 148 -4.56 -16.28 -10.23
C THR A 148 -5.66 -16.50 -9.21
N HIS A 149 -6.92 -16.42 -9.64
CA HIS A 149 -8.09 -16.66 -8.78
C HIS A 149 -8.67 -18.05 -9.03
N GLU A 150 -9.11 -18.70 -7.97
CA GLU A 150 -9.81 -19.97 -8.02
C GLU A 150 -11.20 -19.85 -7.38
N GLY A 151 -12.24 -20.19 -8.10
CA GLY A 151 -13.62 -20.21 -7.60
C GLY A 151 -14.52 -19.12 -8.19
N ASN A 152 -15.64 -18.89 -7.53
CA ASN A 152 -16.60 -17.86 -7.89
C ASN A 152 -16.14 -16.51 -7.31
N ILE A 153 -16.37 -15.44 -8.04
CA ILE A 153 -16.03 -14.08 -7.62
C ILE A 153 -17.13 -13.59 -6.69
N ALA A 154 -16.80 -13.37 -5.43
CA ALA A 154 -17.68 -12.83 -4.41
C ALA A 154 -17.15 -11.53 -3.80
N SER A 155 -15.84 -11.33 -3.81
CA SER A 155 -15.19 -10.17 -3.21
C SER A 155 -15.51 -8.87 -3.96
N PRO A 156 -15.99 -7.80 -3.28
CA PRO A 156 -16.25 -6.51 -3.90
C PRO A 156 -15.02 -5.90 -4.57
N TRP A 157 -13.86 -5.93 -3.91
CA TRP A 157 -12.63 -5.38 -4.48
C TRP A 157 -12.22 -6.07 -5.78
N LEU A 158 -12.41 -7.39 -5.87
CA LEU A 158 -12.11 -8.15 -7.09
C LEU A 158 -13.11 -7.81 -8.20
N ASN A 159 -14.40 -7.71 -7.86
CA ASN A 159 -15.42 -7.28 -8.81
C ASN A 159 -15.13 -5.87 -9.35
N ASP A 160 -14.73 -4.93 -8.48
CA ASP A 160 -14.35 -3.58 -8.89
C ASP A 160 -13.13 -3.60 -9.83
N HIS A 161 -12.06 -4.31 -9.47
CA HIS A 161 -10.88 -4.44 -10.31
C HIS A 161 -11.22 -4.96 -11.71
N LEU A 162 -12.03 -6.00 -11.76
CA LEU A 162 -12.44 -6.61 -13.04
C LEU A 162 -13.34 -5.68 -13.86
N SER A 163 -14.21 -4.88 -13.21
CA SER A 163 -15.07 -3.91 -13.90
C SER A 163 -14.26 -2.84 -14.63
N TYR A 164 -13.09 -2.48 -14.11
CA TYR A 164 -12.13 -1.55 -14.72
C TYR A 164 -11.05 -2.23 -15.56
N ASN A 165 -11.16 -3.54 -15.81
CA ASN A 165 -10.17 -4.36 -16.51
C ASN A 165 -8.80 -4.38 -15.84
N PHE A 166 -8.73 -4.22 -14.51
CA PHE A 166 -7.51 -4.43 -13.75
C PHE A 166 -7.39 -5.91 -13.35
N PRO A 167 -6.22 -6.53 -13.52
CA PRO A 167 -5.98 -7.87 -13.01
C PRO A 167 -5.90 -7.83 -11.48
N PRO A 168 -6.29 -8.92 -10.77
CA PRO A 168 -6.05 -9.02 -9.36
C PRO A 168 -4.55 -9.02 -9.09
N ARG A 169 -4.11 -8.15 -8.16
CA ARG A 169 -2.72 -7.92 -7.80
C ARG A 169 -2.55 -7.71 -6.32
N LEU A 170 -1.40 -8.15 -5.82
CA LEU A 170 -0.85 -7.66 -4.55
C LEU A 170 0.31 -6.73 -4.85
N TYR A 171 0.41 -5.67 -4.08
CA TYR A 171 1.36 -4.57 -4.28
C TYR A 171 2.44 -4.56 -3.21
N TYR A 172 3.57 -3.95 -3.53
CA TYR A 172 4.71 -3.78 -2.63
C TYR A 172 4.29 -3.31 -1.23
N GLY A 173 4.77 -4.00 -0.21
CA GLY A 173 4.50 -3.74 1.20
C GLY A 173 3.21 -4.35 1.75
N GLN A 174 2.33 -4.93 0.92
CA GLN A 174 1.19 -5.71 1.44
C GLN A 174 1.65 -6.97 2.15
N VAL A 175 0.93 -7.34 3.20
CA VAL A 175 1.20 -8.56 3.97
C VAL A 175 -0.03 -9.46 3.92
N VAL A 176 0.18 -10.74 3.62
CA VAL A 176 -0.88 -11.72 3.42
C VAL A 176 -0.59 -13.03 4.12
N TRP A 177 -1.65 -13.75 4.48
CA TRP A 177 -1.55 -15.12 5.02
C TRP A 177 -1.58 -16.12 3.89
N MET A 178 -0.53 -16.95 3.81
CA MET A 178 -0.40 -18.03 2.84
C MET A 178 -0.69 -19.37 3.52
N ASP A 179 -1.63 -20.13 2.96
CA ASP A 179 -2.08 -21.41 3.56
C ASP A 179 -1.76 -22.63 2.72
N ARG A 180 -1.25 -22.46 1.50
CA ARG A 180 -0.80 -23.56 0.62
C ARG A 180 0.38 -23.15 -0.25
N ILE A 181 1.14 -24.16 -0.63
CA ILE A 181 2.24 -24.07 -1.58
C ILE A 181 2.00 -25.10 -2.68
N ARG A 182 2.26 -24.73 -3.92
CA ARG A 182 2.30 -25.67 -5.05
C ARG A 182 3.45 -25.38 -5.98
N THR A 183 3.90 -26.37 -6.73
CA THR A 183 4.80 -26.17 -7.86
C THR A 183 3.98 -26.30 -9.14
N SER A 184 4.00 -25.27 -9.96
CA SER A 184 3.30 -25.21 -11.23
C SER A 184 4.23 -24.67 -12.31
N ASN A 185 4.29 -25.36 -13.47
CA ASN A 185 5.12 -24.94 -14.60
C ASN A 185 6.59 -24.62 -14.27
N GLY A 186 7.16 -25.34 -13.28
CA GLY A 186 8.55 -25.19 -12.86
C GLY A 186 8.84 -24.03 -11.91
N PHE A 187 7.84 -23.42 -11.32
CA PHE A 187 8.00 -22.40 -10.28
C PHE A 187 7.06 -22.64 -9.11
N VAL A 188 7.41 -22.09 -7.95
CA VAL A 188 6.64 -22.21 -6.71
C VAL A 188 5.61 -21.10 -6.64
N GLU A 189 4.36 -21.45 -6.32
CA GLU A 189 3.29 -20.51 -6.05
C GLU A 189 2.80 -20.67 -4.62
N TYR A 190 2.44 -19.54 -3.99
CA TYR A 190 1.79 -19.49 -2.69
C TYR A 190 0.31 -19.14 -2.84
N ARG A 191 -0.54 -19.78 -2.02
CA ARG A 191 -1.96 -19.45 -1.98
C ARG A 191 -2.26 -18.46 -0.87
N TRP A 192 -2.66 -17.27 -1.24
CA TRP A 192 -3.24 -16.32 -0.31
C TRP A 192 -4.66 -16.76 0.06
N ASN A 193 -4.93 -16.87 1.36
CA ASN A 193 -6.24 -17.10 1.91
C ASN A 193 -6.79 -15.76 2.43
N GLU A 194 -7.76 -15.20 1.71
CA GLU A 194 -8.36 -13.92 2.06
C GLU A 194 -9.05 -13.94 3.43
N ASP A 195 -9.64 -15.08 3.84
CA ASP A 195 -10.29 -15.25 5.14
C ASP A 195 -9.37 -14.93 6.32
N ALA A 196 -8.10 -15.29 6.23
CA ALA A 196 -7.15 -15.06 7.30
C ALA A 196 -6.89 -13.57 7.53
N ASN A 197 -6.98 -12.73 6.48
CA ASN A 197 -6.87 -11.28 6.56
C ASN A 197 -8.18 -10.60 7.00
N GLY A 198 -9.29 -11.31 6.90
CA GLY A 198 -10.61 -10.85 7.33
C GLY A 198 -10.95 -11.11 8.79
N ARG A 199 -10.12 -11.87 9.53
CA ARG A 199 -10.35 -12.14 10.95
C ARG A 199 -10.30 -10.83 11.77
N GLY A 200 -11.31 -10.66 12.63
CA GLY A 200 -11.42 -9.50 13.51
C GLY A 200 -12.80 -8.86 13.42
N TYR A 201 -13.27 -8.36 14.54
CA TYR A 201 -14.62 -7.83 14.71
C TYR A 201 -14.90 -6.61 13.84
N GLY A 202 -15.93 -6.68 13.04
CA GLY A 202 -16.71 -5.55 12.50
C GLY A 202 -16.03 -4.77 11.42
N TYR A 203 -16.09 -4.48 10.36
CA TYR A 203 -15.54 -3.74 9.23
C TYR A 203 -14.41 -4.47 8.50
N GLY A 204 -14.76 -5.14 7.47
CA GLY A 204 -13.88 -5.89 6.59
C GLY A 204 -14.19 -7.38 6.68
N GLY A 205 -15.23 -7.81 5.97
CA GLY A 205 -15.53 -9.20 5.77
C GLY A 205 -14.49 -9.86 4.87
N SER A 206 -14.26 -11.14 5.06
CA SER A 206 -13.69 -11.98 4.04
C SER A 206 -14.81 -12.62 3.27
N TYR A 207 -14.58 -12.81 1.99
CA TYR A 207 -15.49 -13.52 1.10
C TYR A 207 -15.04 -14.95 0.83
N GLY A 208 -13.98 -15.39 1.52
CA GLY A 208 -13.48 -16.77 1.44
C GLY A 208 -12.77 -17.09 0.13
N GLU A 209 -12.20 -16.08 -0.53
CA GLU A 209 -11.54 -16.27 -1.80
C GLU A 209 -10.08 -16.68 -1.66
N TYR A 210 -9.60 -17.41 -2.66
CA TYR A 210 -8.24 -17.93 -2.72
C TYR A 210 -7.54 -17.46 -3.98
N PHE A 211 -6.30 -16.99 -3.78
CA PHE A 211 -5.49 -16.48 -4.87
C PHE A 211 -4.11 -17.14 -4.86
N TRP A 212 -3.58 -17.42 -6.04
CA TRP A 212 -2.22 -17.91 -6.18
C TRP A 212 -1.33 -16.85 -6.80
N GLY A 213 -0.14 -16.69 -6.25
CA GLY A 213 0.89 -15.80 -6.77
C GLY A 213 2.27 -16.46 -6.77
N GLU A 214 3.16 -16.02 -7.64
CA GLU A 214 4.54 -16.56 -7.71
C GLU A 214 5.30 -16.27 -6.41
N GLY A 215 5.75 -17.33 -5.74
CA GLY A 215 6.39 -17.27 -4.42
C GLY A 215 7.64 -16.38 -4.36
N ALA A 216 8.34 -16.20 -5.46
CA ALA A 216 9.50 -15.31 -5.52
C ALA A 216 9.16 -13.84 -5.24
N GLY A 217 7.91 -13.42 -5.41
CA GLY A 217 7.46 -12.07 -5.10
C GLY A 217 7.24 -11.79 -3.61
N PHE A 218 7.39 -12.81 -2.76
CA PHE A 218 7.04 -12.74 -1.35
C PHE A 218 8.21 -13.09 -0.45
N LYS A 219 8.45 -12.25 0.55
CA LYS A 219 9.30 -12.57 1.69
C LYS A 219 8.46 -13.26 2.75
N VAL A 220 8.80 -14.49 3.11
CA VAL A 220 8.21 -15.18 4.27
C VAL A 220 8.64 -14.44 5.54
N LEU A 221 7.68 -14.01 6.36
CA LEU A 221 7.95 -13.29 7.61
C LEU A 221 8.44 -14.26 8.68
N THR A 222 9.36 -13.79 9.49
CA THR A 222 9.94 -14.45 10.64
C THR A 222 9.61 -13.69 11.93
N ASN A 223 9.90 -14.28 13.09
CA ASN A 223 9.74 -13.60 14.38
C ASN A 223 10.56 -12.31 14.47
N GLU A 224 11.68 -12.20 13.73
CA GLU A 224 12.49 -10.99 13.68
C GLU A 224 11.74 -9.83 13.01
N ASP A 225 10.92 -10.12 11.99
CA ASP A 225 10.13 -9.12 11.28
C ASP A 225 9.05 -8.44 12.14
N VAL A 226 8.62 -9.08 13.22
CA VAL A 226 7.65 -8.55 14.18
C VAL A 226 8.26 -8.31 15.56
N SER A 227 9.56 -8.55 15.74
CA SER A 227 10.26 -8.34 17.01
C SER A 227 10.10 -6.90 17.49
N THR A 228 9.93 -6.75 18.79
CA THR A 228 9.74 -5.45 19.43
C THR A 228 10.96 -4.56 19.28
N ILE A 229 10.73 -3.30 18.94
CA ILE A 229 11.76 -2.25 18.97
C ILE A 229 11.80 -1.64 20.37
N SER A 230 13.02 -1.45 20.90
CA SER A 230 13.28 -0.96 22.26
C SER A 230 12.48 -1.73 23.33
N PRO A 231 12.69 -3.06 23.47
CA PRO A 231 11.94 -3.89 24.42
C PRO A 231 12.23 -3.54 25.89
N ASP A 232 13.38 -2.92 26.16
CA ASP A 232 13.84 -2.57 27.52
C ASP A 232 13.30 -1.21 28.00
N VAL A 233 12.64 -0.45 27.12
CA VAL A 233 11.99 0.82 27.47
C VAL A 233 10.64 0.54 28.09
N ASP A 234 10.37 1.16 29.27
CA ASP A 234 9.07 1.05 29.92
C ASP A 234 7.97 1.49 28.94
N PRO A 235 6.93 0.67 28.72
CA PRO A 235 5.83 1.03 27.83
C PRO A 235 5.19 2.39 28.09
N VAL A 236 5.16 2.87 29.33
CA VAL A 236 4.60 4.19 29.69
C VAL A 236 5.44 5.35 29.17
N GLU A 237 6.72 5.13 28.92
CA GLU A 237 7.65 6.11 28.34
C GLU A 237 7.50 6.22 26.80
N LYS A 238 6.79 5.27 26.18
CA LYS A 238 6.55 5.28 24.72
C LYS A 238 5.31 6.09 24.43
N THR A 239 5.47 7.23 23.75
CA THR A 239 4.37 8.10 23.36
C THR A 239 4.48 8.53 21.90
N MET A 240 3.35 8.83 21.27
CA MET A 240 3.29 9.39 19.91
C MET A 240 2.72 10.81 19.96
N THR A 241 3.19 11.66 19.07
CA THR A 241 2.58 12.95 18.76
C THR A 241 2.18 12.95 17.29
N LEU A 242 0.87 13.04 17.04
CA LEU A 242 0.31 13.22 15.70
C LEU A 242 -0.02 14.70 15.50
N ASN A 243 0.67 15.35 14.55
CA ASN A 243 0.40 16.72 14.17
C ASN A 243 -0.52 16.74 12.95
N LEU A 244 -1.75 17.18 13.14
CA LEU A 244 -2.80 17.18 12.11
C LEU A 244 -2.60 18.26 11.05
N ASP A 245 -1.95 19.38 11.39
CA ASP A 245 -1.73 20.48 10.44
C ASP A 245 -0.51 20.20 9.54
N TYR A 246 0.56 19.65 10.11
CA TYR A 246 1.78 19.30 9.36
C TYR A 246 1.78 17.87 8.82
N GLN A 247 0.76 17.07 9.14
CA GLN A 247 0.63 15.69 8.68
C GLN A 247 1.87 14.84 9.01
N THR A 248 2.29 14.89 10.27
CA THR A 248 3.47 14.19 10.77
C THR A 248 3.18 13.40 12.02
N LEU A 249 3.93 12.31 12.21
CA LEU A 249 3.89 11.49 13.40
C LEU A 249 5.29 11.33 13.96
N SER A 250 5.47 11.66 15.25
CA SER A 250 6.70 11.50 16.00
C SER A 250 6.50 10.49 17.12
N CYS A 251 7.45 9.57 17.31
CA CYS A 251 7.49 8.61 18.41
C CYS A 251 8.59 8.99 19.41
N PHE A 252 8.26 8.95 20.70
CA PHE A 252 9.16 9.35 21.79
C PHE A 252 9.36 8.20 22.77
N GLU A 253 10.57 8.11 23.30
CA GLU A 253 10.93 7.33 24.48
C GLU A 253 11.37 8.31 25.57
N GLY A 254 10.50 8.54 26.55
CA GLY A 254 10.60 9.68 27.46
C GLY A 254 10.55 11.01 26.68
N ASN A 255 11.63 11.78 26.79
CA ASN A 255 11.76 13.08 26.08
C ASN A 255 12.56 12.99 24.77
N ARG A 256 13.00 11.80 24.36
CA ARG A 256 13.81 11.59 23.16
C ARG A 256 12.93 11.16 21.99
N GLU A 257 12.90 11.94 20.93
CA GLU A 257 12.32 11.52 19.66
C GLU A 257 13.17 10.39 19.05
N VAL A 258 12.56 9.25 18.80
CA VAL A 258 13.23 8.05 18.28
C VAL A 258 12.79 7.71 16.84
N TYR A 259 11.66 8.25 16.42
CA TYR A 259 11.16 8.07 15.05
C TYR A 259 10.29 9.25 14.61
N TYR A 260 10.38 9.58 13.32
CA TYR A 260 9.57 10.61 12.69
C TYR A 260 9.20 10.18 11.27
N CYS A 261 7.95 10.39 10.89
CA CYS A 261 7.49 10.18 9.52
C CYS A 261 6.39 11.17 9.11
N GLN A 262 6.24 11.36 7.79
CA GLN A 262 5.06 12.01 7.23
C GLN A 262 3.92 10.99 7.14
N VAL A 263 2.70 11.45 7.38
CA VAL A 263 1.49 10.63 7.34
C VAL A 263 0.42 11.33 6.50
N SER A 264 -0.69 10.64 6.26
CA SER A 264 -1.91 11.24 5.70
C SER A 264 -3.09 10.90 6.60
N THR A 265 -3.68 11.92 7.23
CA THR A 265 -4.82 11.77 8.13
C THR A 265 -6.17 11.90 7.38
N GLY A 266 -7.25 11.89 8.12
CA GLY A 266 -8.61 12.03 7.59
C GLY A 266 -8.85 13.34 6.87
N ILE A 267 -9.56 13.29 5.75
CA ILE A 267 -9.87 14.43 4.89
C ILE A 267 -11.16 15.13 5.36
N HIS A 268 -11.20 16.45 5.19
CA HIS A 268 -12.41 17.26 5.29
C HIS A 268 -12.55 18.11 4.03
N TYR A 269 -13.71 18.10 3.40
CA TYR A 269 -13.99 18.89 2.21
C TYR A 269 -15.47 19.22 2.06
N THR A 270 -15.76 20.25 1.29
CA THR A 270 -17.11 20.64 0.92
C THR A 270 -17.39 20.22 -0.52
N LEU A 271 -18.54 19.62 -0.77
CA LEU A 271 -18.96 19.24 -2.12
C LEU A 271 -19.41 20.50 -2.89
N ASP A 272 -18.72 20.83 -3.98
CA ASP A 272 -18.93 22.06 -4.77
C ASP A 272 -20.36 22.21 -5.30
N TYR A 273 -21.03 21.09 -5.63
CA TYR A 273 -22.36 21.11 -6.22
C TYR A 273 -23.51 21.20 -5.21
N SER A 274 -23.32 20.80 -3.96
CA SER A 274 -24.35 20.77 -2.92
C SER A 274 -24.06 21.68 -1.74
N GLY A 275 -22.81 22.09 -1.56
CA GLY A 275 -22.33 22.77 -0.35
C GLY A 275 -22.33 21.86 0.89
N GLU A 276 -22.50 20.55 0.73
CA GLU A 276 -22.47 19.58 1.81
C GLU A 276 -21.04 19.39 2.31
N GLU A 277 -20.86 19.44 3.63
CA GLU A 277 -19.59 19.16 4.28
C GLU A 277 -19.43 17.65 4.49
N VAL A 278 -18.29 17.11 4.06
CA VAL A 278 -17.88 15.74 4.29
C VAL A 278 -16.70 15.77 5.26
N ASP A 279 -16.91 15.30 6.48
CA ASP A 279 -15.90 15.31 7.54
C ASP A 279 -15.49 13.90 7.93
N TYR A 280 -14.32 13.50 7.42
CA TYR A 280 -13.60 12.30 7.82
C TYR A 280 -12.36 12.63 8.66
N SER A 281 -12.28 13.82 9.24
CA SER A 281 -11.10 14.26 9.99
C SER A 281 -10.70 13.26 11.08
N THR A 282 -9.41 13.02 11.18
CA THR A 282 -8.86 12.33 12.35
C THR A 282 -9.05 13.21 13.58
N PRO A 283 -9.68 12.73 14.67
CA PRO A 283 -10.01 13.56 15.81
C PRO A 283 -8.76 14.02 16.58
N PRO A 284 -8.70 15.29 17.01
CA PRO A 284 -7.71 15.72 17.99
C PRO A 284 -8.03 15.14 19.37
N GLY A 285 -7.01 15.01 20.21
CA GLY A 285 -7.17 14.55 21.59
C GLY A 285 -6.11 13.55 22.00
N THR A 286 -6.30 13.01 23.18
CA THR A 286 -5.43 11.95 23.72
C THR A 286 -6.08 10.60 23.46
N LEU A 287 -5.45 9.79 22.64
CA LEU A 287 -5.91 8.49 22.15
C LEU A 287 -4.95 7.40 22.65
N LEU A 288 -5.38 6.15 22.58
CA LEU A 288 -4.59 5.02 23.08
C LEU A 288 -4.64 3.87 22.08
N THR A 289 -3.48 3.29 21.76
CA THR A 289 -3.45 2.08 20.93
C THR A 289 -4.03 0.91 21.72
N HIS A 290 -4.91 0.12 21.10
CA HIS A 290 -5.61 -0.95 21.81
C HIS A 290 -5.73 -2.27 21.05
N TRP A 291 -5.55 -2.24 19.76
CA TRP A 291 -5.61 -3.43 18.91
C TRP A 291 -4.60 -3.30 17.79
N LYS A 292 -3.85 -4.37 17.55
CA LYS A 292 -2.91 -4.46 16.45
C LYS A 292 -3.12 -5.76 15.71
N ILE A 293 -3.01 -5.69 14.38
CA ILE A 293 -3.10 -6.84 13.49
C ILE A 293 -2.11 -6.67 12.34
N ILE A 294 -1.39 -7.73 12.01
CA ILE A 294 -0.35 -7.73 10.97
C ILE A 294 -0.91 -7.28 9.62
N SER A 295 -2.13 -7.75 9.30
CA SER A 295 -2.79 -7.42 8.03
C SER A 295 -4.30 -7.51 8.19
N LYS A 296 -5.01 -6.59 7.54
CA LYS A 296 -6.47 -6.48 7.64
C LYS A 296 -7.08 -6.10 6.30
N ASN A 297 -8.17 -6.78 5.91
CA ASN A 297 -9.06 -6.27 4.85
C ASN A 297 -9.87 -5.11 5.42
N MET A 298 -9.76 -3.93 4.82
CA MET A 298 -10.48 -2.73 5.24
C MET A 298 -11.58 -2.40 4.25
N THR A 299 -12.81 -2.26 4.76
CA THR A 299 -13.98 -1.88 3.97
C THR A 299 -14.71 -0.75 4.65
N SER A 300 -15.40 0.10 3.90
CA SER A 300 -16.39 1.02 4.46
C SER A 300 -17.74 0.35 4.53
N GLY A 301 -18.58 0.73 5.52
CA GLY A 301 -19.89 0.14 5.76
C GLY A 301 -20.96 0.40 4.67
N GLU A 302 -20.62 1.14 3.61
CA GLU A 302 -21.52 1.51 2.52
C GLU A 302 -21.31 0.66 1.25
N GLU A 303 -20.75 -0.52 1.36
CA GLU A 303 -20.55 -1.45 0.22
C GLU A 303 -21.85 -1.70 -0.59
N ALA A 304 -23.00 -1.54 0.03
CA ALA A 304 -24.30 -1.72 -0.61
C ALA A 304 -24.82 -0.47 -1.34
N GLY A 305 -24.18 0.68 -1.21
CA GLY A 305 -24.68 1.99 -1.69
C GLY A 305 -23.84 2.74 -2.70
N GLY A 306 -22.67 2.23 -3.09
CA GLY A 306 -21.88 2.76 -4.23
C GLY A 306 -20.84 3.82 -3.90
N SER A 307 -20.60 4.19 -2.63
CA SER A 307 -19.51 5.10 -2.21
C SER A 307 -18.51 4.45 -1.25
N GLY A 308 -18.64 3.16 -1.01
CA GLY A 308 -17.76 2.40 -0.13
C GLY A 308 -16.42 2.03 -0.79
N TYR A 309 -15.46 1.64 0.03
CA TYR A 309 -14.19 1.07 -0.44
C TYR A 309 -13.97 -0.33 0.13
N SER A 310 -13.25 -1.14 -0.61
CA SER A 310 -12.76 -2.46 -0.17
C SER A 310 -11.29 -2.57 -0.53
N THR A 311 -10.42 -2.55 0.49
CA THR A 311 -8.97 -2.61 0.33
C THR A 311 -8.43 -3.84 1.03
N PRO A 312 -8.04 -4.89 0.29
CA PRO A 312 -7.55 -6.12 0.90
C PRO A 312 -6.12 -5.97 1.42
N ALA A 313 -5.80 -6.76 2.45
CA ALA A 313 -4.46 -6.96 2.95
C ALA A 313 -3.71 -5.66 3.31
N VAL A 314 -4.38 -4.73 3.99
CA VAL A 314 -3.78 -3.50 4.53
C VAL A 314 -2.81 -3.88 5.65
N PRO A 315 -1.49 -3.56 5.51
CA PRO A 315 -0.47 -4.07 6.40
C PRO A 315 -0.29 -3.23 7.66
N TRP A 316 0.16 -3.86 8.74
CA TRP A 316 0.70 -3.25 9.95
C TRP A 316 -0.28 -2.29 10.66
N CYS A 317 -1.51 -2.76 10.88
CA CYS A 317 -2.57 -1.94 11.46
C CYS A 317 -2.43 -1.80 12.98
N VAL A 318 -2.43 -0.55 13.46
CA VAL A 318 -2.41 -0.16 14.88
C VAL A 318 -3.62 0.71 15.17
N TYR A 319 -4.67 0.13 15.74
CA TYR A 319 -5.91 0.82 16.07
C TYR A 319 -5.76 1.67 17.33
N ILE A 320 -6.19 2.94 17.24
CA ILE A 320 -6.05 3.94 18.31
C ILE A 320 -7.38 4.38 18.91
N GLN A 321 -8.47 4.30 18.16
CA GLN A 321 -9.83 4.61 18.65
C GLN A 321 -10.87 4.07 17.68
N GLY A 322 -11.84 3.29 18.17
CA GLY A 322 -12.90 2.75 17.31
C GLY A 322 -12.33 2.05 16.07
N GLY A 323 -12.71 2.50 14.90
CA GLY A 323 -12.21 2.03 13.61
C GLY A 323 -10.97 2.76 13.07
N ILE A 324 -10.45 3.76 13.80
CA ILE A 324 -9.30 4.56 13.35
C ILE A 324 -8.01 3.83 13.65
N ALA A 325 -7.16 3.66 12.65
CA ALA A 325 -5.86 2.99 12.77
C ALA A 325 -4.73 3.75 12.07
N ILE A 326 -3.51 3.56 12.55
CA ILE A 326 -2.27 3.80 11.81
C ILE A 326 -2.00 2.54 11.01
N HIS A 327 -1.74 2.65 9.69
CA HIS A 327 -1.50 1.48 8.84
C HIS A 327 -0.71 1.83 7.59
N GLY A 328 -0.12 0.82 6.94
CA GLY A 328 0.58 1.00 5.67
C GLY A 328 -0.39 1.26 4.52
N ALA A 329 -0.13 2.32 3.76
CA ALA A 329 -0.85 2.65 2.53
C ALA A 329 0.06 2.41 1.32
N PHE A 330 -0.32 1.50 0.45
CA PHE A 330 0.38 1.17 -0.79
C PHE A 330 -0.30 1.76 -2.04
N TRP A 331 -1.44 2.42 -1.87
CA TRP A 331 -2.27 2.96 -2.96
C TRP A 331 -2.09 4.45 -3.22
N HIS A 332 -1.24 5.14 -2.47
CA HIS A 332 -0.83 6.53 -2.72
C HIS A 332 0.54 6.83 -2.10
N ASN A 333 1.11 7.97 -2.49
CA ASN A 333 2.34 8.52 -1.89
C ASN A 333 2.15 10.00 -1.52
N ALA A 334 0.93 10.39 -1.16
CA ALA A 334 0.56 11.77 -0.81
C ALA A 334 0.79 12.08 0.68
N PHE A 335 1.81 11.48 1.29
CA PHE A 335 2.13 11.75 2.69
C PHE A 335 2.52 13.21 2.89
N GLY A 336 2.00 13.83 3.95
CA GLY A 336 2.02 15.27 4.18
C GLY A 336 0.72 16.00 3.82
N GLU A 337 -0.29 15.27 3.29
CA GLU A 337 -1.62 15.79 2.96
C GLU A 337 -2.71 14.87 3.53
N PRO A 338 -3.86 15.40 4.02
CA PRO A 338 -5.00 14.59 4.41
C PRO A 338 -5.58 13.82 3.22
N ARG A 339 -5.83 12.49 3.37
CA ARG A 339 -6.31 11.63 2.28
C ARG A 339 -7.29 10.54 2.70
N SER A 340 -7.38 10.22 4.00
CA SER A 340 -8.10 9.04 4.48
C SER A 340 -9.53 9.35 4.92
N HIS A 341 -10.26 8.31 5.29
CA HIS A 341 -11.57 8.38 5.96
C HIS A 341 -11.44 8.31 7.49
N GLY A 342 -10.38 8.95 8.04
CA GLY A 342 -10.13 9.04 9.48
C GLY A 342 -8.88 8.30 9.96
N CYS A 343 -8.43 7.28 9.26
CA CYS A 343 -7.19 6.57 9.56
C CYS A 343 -5.94 7.43 9.33
N ILE A 344 -4.83 7.00 9.89
CA ILE A 344 -3.50 7.61 9.70
C ILE A 344 -2.73 6.71 8.74
N ASN A 345 -2.68 7.10 7.47
CA ASN A 345 -1.92 6.40 6.45
C ASN A 345 -0.43 6.74 6.60
N ALA A 346 0.41 5.72 6.64
CA ALA A 346 1.87 5.82 6.63
C ALA A 346 2.42 4.98 5.47
N THR A 347 3.70 5.11 5.13
CA THR A 347 4.32 4.13 4.22
C THR A 347 4.27 2.74 4.85
N PRO A 348 4.29 1.65 4.06
CA PRO A 348 4.36 0.30 4.63
C PRO A 348 5.53 0.11 5.60
N GLU A 349 6.67 0.71 5.31
CA GLU A 349 7.87 0.67 6.14
C GLU A 349 7.69 1.42 7.47
N ASP A 350 7.12 2.64 7.42
CA ASP A 350 6.83 3.44 8.62
C ASP A 350 5.81 2.75 9.51
N ALA A 351 4.73 2.22 8.89
CA ALA A 351 3.70 1.48 9.61
C ALA A 351 4.28 0.21 10.28
N LYS A 352 5.18 -0.52 9.60
CA LYS A 352 5.89 -1.68 10.16
C LYS A 352 6.74 -1.29 11.36
N TRP A 353 7.46 -0.16 11.26
CA TRP A 353 8.26 0.34 12.37
C TRP A 353 7.38 0.68 13.57
N ILE A 354 6.29 1.47 13.37
CA ILE A 354 5.33 1.86 14.41
C ILE A 354 4.67 0.63 15.03
N PHE A 355 4.28 -0.35 14.20
CA PHE A 355 3.70 -1.60 14.64
C PHE A 355 4.64 -2.37 15.58
N ARG A 356 5.91 -2.47 15.27
CA ARG A 356 6.90 -3.18 16.09
C ARG A 356 7.24 -2.44 17.39
N TRP A 357 7.18 -1.11 17.38
CA TRP A 357 7.59 -0.27 18.50
C TRP A 357 6.46 -0.03 19.51
N SER A 358 5.21 0.13 19.05
CA SER A 358 4.07 0.47 19.92
C SER A 358 3.48 -0.73 20.66
N MET A 359 2.67 -0.47 21.70
CA MET A 359 1.88 -1.46 22.43
C MET A 359 0.47 -1.65 21.80
N PRO A 360 -0.19 -2.82 22.02
CA PRO A 360 0.36 -4.08 22.54
C PRO A 360 1.35 -4.74 21.57
N TYR A 361 2.22 -5.61 22.07
CA TYR A 361 3.11 -6.39 21.20
C TYR A 361 2.38 -7.57 20.58
N VAL A 362 2.69 -7.84 19.31
CA VAL A 362 2.05 -8.93 18.55
C VAL A 362 3.10 -9.96 18.16
N SER A 363 2.84 -11.22 18.48
CA SER A 363 3.66 -12.32 17.96
C SER A 363 3.26 -12.70 16.54
N LEU A 364 4.20 -13.25 15.77
CA LEU A 364 3.93 -13.70 14.41
C LEU A 364 2.86 -14.79 14.36
N ASP A 365 2.85 -15.69 15.34
CA ASP A 365 1.90 -16.80 15.42
C ASP A 365 0.47 -16.35 15.74
N ALA A 366 0.32 -15.34 16.59
CA ALA A 366 -0.99 -14.77 16.91
C ALA A 366 -1.54 -13.94 15.75
N GLY A 367 -0.67 -13.21 15.04
CA GLY A 367 -1.04 -12.31 13.95
C GLY A 367 -1.76 -11.03 14.41
N GLU A 368 -2.35 -11.05 15.59
CA GLU A 368 -3.02 -9.91 16.21
C GLU A 368 -2.94 -9.96 17.73
N GLU A 369 -3.12 -8.81 18.36
CA GLU A 369 -3.28 -8.66 19.82
C GLU A 369 -4.25 -7.53 20.11
N ARG A 370 -5.23 -7.81 20.96
CA ARG A 370 -6.24 -6.85 21.39
C ARG A 370 -6.23 -6.71 22.91
N ARG A 371 -6.25 -5.47 23.39
CA ARG A 371 -6.29 -5.15 24.81
C ARG A 371 -7.55 -4.36 25.15
N SER A 372 -8.08 -4.60 26.33
CA SER A 372 -9.17 -3.77 26.86
C SER A 372 -8.61 -2.43 27.34
N LEU A 373 -9.25 -1.32 26.96
CA LEU A 373 -8.92 -0.02 27.51
C LEU A 373 -9.33 0.04 28.98
N PRO A 374 -8.57 0.73 29.88
CA PRO A 374 -7.44 1.63 29.60
C PRO A 374 -6.04 0.98 29.69
N ASP A 375 -5.93 -0.34 29.81
CA ASP A 375 -4.68 -0.97 30.12
C ASP A 375 -3.74 -1.13 28.93
N HIS A 376 -2.51 -0.57 29.06
CA HIS A 376 -1.30 -0.95 28.32
C HIS A 376 -1.25 -0.68 26.80
N GLY A 377 -1.84 0.43 26.32
CA GLY A 377 -1.60 0.95 24.99
C GLY A 377 -0.51 2.04 24.97
N THR A 378 0.03 2.32 23.80
CA THR A 378 0.86 3.50 23.57
C THR A 378 -0.01 4.74 23.45
N LEU A 379 0.32 5.80 24.18
CA LEU A 379 -0.39 7.07 24.16
C LEU A 379 -0.14 7.81 22.82
N VAL A 380 -1.20 8.30 22.21
CA VAL A 380 -1.15 9.08 20.97
C VAL A 380 -1.79 10.45 21.21
N ASN A 381 -0.98 11.49 21.23
CA ASN A 381 -1.43 12.88 21.35
C ASN A 381 -1.68 13.44 19.96
N SER A 382 -2.94 13.44 19.52
CA SER A 382 -3.38 14.02 18.26
C SER A 382 -3.70 15.50 18.47
N ARG A 383 -3.06 16.40 17.74
CA ARG A 383 -3.20 17.85 17.94
C ARG A 383 -3.10 18.64 16.64
N LYS A 384 -3.79 19.78 16.60
CA LYS A 384 -3.52 20.88 15.67
C LYS A 384 -2.33 21.69 16.20
N ALA A 385 -1.59 22.34 15.32
CA ALA A 385 -0.44 23.18 15.69
C ALA A 385 -0.86 24.42 16.47
#